data_04b73f4910be86bd4d6ef95b342e9573
#
_entry.id   04b73f4910be86bd4d6ef95b342e9573
#
_cell.length_a   1.000
_cell.length_b   1.000
_cell.length_c   1.000
_cell.angle_alpha   90.00
_cell.angle_beta   90.00
_cell.angle_gamma   90.00
#
_symmetry.space_group_name_H-M   'P 1'
#
loop_
_entity.id
_entity.type
_entity.pdbx_description
1 polymer ?
#
loop_
_entity_poly.entity_id
_entity_poly.type
_entity_poly.pdbx_seq_one_letter_code
_entity_poly.pdbx_strand_id
1 'polypeptide(L)'
;MFIPYLDLLASANARKVKITNIKCVRTRIGFRPSLLVKVETDAGIVGIGECHHDENSMGAKDIVLNVIKPILAGQDPYDLERLVFKMSTRTSYYGGNHGIPLHAITGVEFALWDILGKLADQPVHNILGGGPHRKQVRAYCTSRPRDMLSKDSCAEFAERMKKQKFTAAKVDLIRDQRWEQLDNRMMSNAEVDRNARGFQNVRDAVGPDFDIAVHAHWEFDFDSALRMAHAVAPIKPWWFEDPLPIGYNEQWIKLTDRSPVPILTGENLYTRDDFRPFIVNGAVNKIEIDISMAGGLLEAKKIADLAETYYIPVATHNVAGPVATVASAHWAATVREFAGHEAFMNNPLNADGRSCNGDNAVLGYGVDLLKDGYLQFNGKPGLGITLDEKLVKEKYMVAGETWWD
;
A
#
# COMPACT_ATOMS: atom_id res chain seq x y z
N MET A 1 -42.00 -8.30 29.12
CA MET A 1 -41.27 -9.57 28.90
C MET A 1 -39.90 -9.22 28.31
N PHE A 2 -38.90 -9.05 29.17
CA PHE A 2 -37.52 -8.80 28.71
C PHE A 2 -36.95 -10.13 28.20
N ILE A 3 -36.81 -10.29 26.91
CA ILE A 3 -35.96 -11.35 26.36
C ILE A 3 -34.53 -10.95 26.72
N PRO A 4 -33.77 -11.76 27.47
CA PRO A 4 -32.40 -11.39 27.81
C PRO A 4 -31.60 -11.28 26.51
N TYR A 5 -31.04 -10.11 26.27
CA TYR A 5 -30.14 -9.82 25.13
C TYR A 5 -28.98 -10.85 25.01
N LEU A 6 -28.64 -11.49 26.13
CA LEU A 6 -27.66 -12.55 26.24
C LEU A 6 -28.04 -13.87 25.51
N ASP A 7 -29.35 -14.19 25.40
CA ASP A 7 -29.78 -15.43 24.72
C ASP A 7 -29.82 -15.26 23.20
N LEU A 8 -30.01 -14.05 22.69
CA LEU A 8 -29.83 -13.74 21.27
C LEU A 8 -28.37 -13.82 20.84
N LEU A 9 -27.43 -13.42 21.70
CA LEU A 9 -25.99 -13.57 21.46
C LEU A 9 -25.55 -15.05 21.59
N ALA A 10 -26.20 -15.87 22.41
CA ALA A 10 -25.92 -17.29 22.55
C ALA A 10 -26.35 -18.10 21.31
N SER A 11 -27.44 -17.70 20.62
CA SER A 11 -27.89 -18.36 19.39
C SER A 11 -27.09 -17.95 18.14
N ALA A 12 -26.50 -16.74 18.13
CA ALA A 12 -25.56 -16.31 17.11
C ALA A 12 -24.18 -17.00 17.19
N ASN A 13 -23.89 -17.70 18.31
CA ASN A 13 -22.64 -18.39 18.59
C ASN A 13 -22.53 -19.82 18.00
N ALA A 14 -23.35 -20.19 17.02
CA ALA A 14 -23.41 -21.56 16.50
C ALA A 14 -22.17 -22.03 15.71
N ARG A 15 -21.19 -21.15 15.42
CA ARG A 15 -19.89 -21.48 14.83
C ARG A 15 -18.78 -20.63 15.47
N LYS A 16 -18.37 -21.02 16.68
CA LYS A 16 -17.16 -20.44 17.30
C LYS A 16 -15.93 -21.05 16.63
N VAL A 17 -15.42 -20.37 15.62
CA VAL A 17 -14.12 -20.68 15.06
C VAL A 17 -13.04 -20.09 15.96
N LYS A 18 -11.96 -20.83 16.23
CA LYS A 18 -10.87 -20.37 17.08
C LYS A 18 -9.56 -20.38 16.31
N ILE A 19 -8.80 -19.32 16.48
CA ILE A 19 -7.41 -19.25 16.04
C ILE A 19 -6.61 -20.27 16.88
N THR A 20 -5.98 -21.23 16.22
CA THR A 20 -5.20 -22.29 16.86
C THR A 20 -3.71 -22.01 16.83
N ASN A 21 -3.23 -21.37 15.77
CA ASN A 21 -1.79 -21.11 15.61
C ASN A 21 -1.54 -19.92 14.68
N ILE A 22 -0.38 -19.29 14.86
CA ILE A 22 0.17 -18.29 13.94
C ILE A 22 1.61 -18.66 13.66
N LYS A 23 1.96 -18.67 12.39
CA LYS A 23 3.28 -18.99 11.87
C LYS A 23 3.73 -17.87 10.95
N CYS A 24 5.02 -17.70 10.78
CA CYS A 24 5.54 -16.76 9.81
C CYS A 24 6.89 -17.21 9.24
N VAL A 25 7.22 -16.67 8.08
CA VAL A 25 8.48 -16.92 7.39
C VAL A 25 8.93 -15.69 6.62
N ARG A 26 10.20 -15.33 6.72
CA ARG A 26 10.77 -14.25 5.91
C ARG A 26 11.03 -14.74 4.49
N THR A 27 10.59 -13.94 3.53
CA THR A 27 10.74 -14.24 2.11
C THR A 27 11.27 -13.04 1.35
N ARG A 28 11.84 -13.27 0.19
CA ARG A 28 12.22 -12.22 -0.77
C ARG A 28 11.53 -12.49 -2.10
N ILE A 29 10.21 -12.41 -2.09
CA ILE A 29 9.39 -12.58 -3.30
C ILE A 29 9.51 -11.33 -4.18
N GLY A 30 9.44 -10.13 -3.58
CA GLY A 30 9.71 -8.85 -4.22
C GLY A 30 11.20 -8.46 -4.18
N PHE A 31 11.47 -7.19 -4.42
CA PHE A 31 12.85 -6.68 -4.36
C PHE A 31 13.38 -6.52 -2.94
N ARG A 32 12.50 -6.41 -1.95
CA ARG A 32 12.84 -6.35 -0.52
C ARG A 32 12.33 -7.58 0.22
N PRO A 33 12.97 -7.99 1.34
CA PRO A 33 12.42 -9.03 2.18
C PRO A 33 11.11 -8.60 2.82
N SER A 34 10.12 -9.50 2.87
CA SER A 34 8.88 -9.33 3.60
C SER A 34 8.61 -10.54 4.51
N LEU A 35 7.69 -10.41 5.44
CA LEU A 35 7.28 -11.48 6.33
C LEU A 35 5.90 -11.99 5.91
N LEU A 36 5.83 -13.23 5.42
CA LEU A 36 4.56 -13.92 5.25
C LEU A 36 4.05 -14.40 6.61
N VAL A 37 2.75 -14.25 6.82
CA VAL A 37 2.03 -14.69 8.01
C VAL A 37 0.97 -15.71 7.62
N LYS A 38 0.89 -16.81 8.38
CA LYS A 38 -0.12 -17.85 8.26
C LYS A 38 -0.88 -17.98 9.57
N VAL A 39 -2.18 -17.78 9.54
CA VAL A 39 -3.08 -17.95 10.69
C VAL A 39 -3.91 -19.20 10.47
N GLU A 40 -3.87 -20.13 11.42
CA GLU A 40 -4.57 -21.42 11.38
C GLU A 40 -5.77 -21.40 12.34
N THR A 41 -6.87 -22.09 11.98
CA THR A 41 -8.07 -22.19 12.81
C THR A 41 -8.44 -23.66 13.07
N ASP A 42 -9.26 -23.91 14.11
CA ASP A 42 -9.85 -25.23 14.42
C ASP A 42 -10.88 -25.70 13.40
N ALA A 43 -11.36 -24.79 12.53
CA ALA A 43 -12.21 -25.13 11.39
C ALA A 43 -11.42 -25.62 10.16
N GLY A 44 -10.08 -25.75 10.26
CA GLY A 44 -9.21 -26.11 9.14
C GLY A 44 -9.06 -25.00 8.08
N ILE A 45 -9.60 -23.82 8.33
CA ILE A 45 -9.42 -22.66 7.45
C ILE A 45 -8.14 -21.94 7.83
N VAL A 46 -7.38 -21.58 6.79
CA VAL A 46 -6.10 -20.89 6.92
C VAL A 46 -6.17 -19.55 6.21
N GLY A 47 -5.69 -18.50 6.90
CA GLY A 47 -5.50 -17.17 6.32
C GLY A 47 -4.03 -16.88 6.04
N ILE A 48 -3.78 -16.16 4.96
CA ILE A 48 -2.44 -15.71 4.56
C ILE A 48 -2.41 -14.20 4.58
N GLY A 49 -1.34 -13.64 5.17
CA GLY A 49 -1.06 -12.22 5.19
C GLY A 49 0.41 -11.93 4.91
N GLU A 50 0.75 -10.67 4.79
CA GLU A 50 2.10 -10.20 4.54
C GLU A 50 2.33 -8.88 5.28
N CYS A 51 3.38 -8.83 6.10
CA CYS A 51 3.80 -7.59 6.73
C CYS A 51 4.50 -6.68 5.71
N HIS A 52 4.45 -5.38 5.97
CA HIS A 52 5.22 -4.42 5.17
C HIS A 52 6.68 -4.87 5.06
N HIS A 53 7.26 -4.64 3.88
CA HIS A 53 8.67 -4.86 3.66
C HIS A 53 9.46 -3.81 4.47
N ASP A 54 10.14 -4.20 5.46
CA ASP A 54 11.27 -3.46 5.99
C ASP A 54 12.55 -4.26 5.68
N GLU A 55 13.68 -3.61 5.63
CA GLU A 55 14.96 -4.30 5.36
C GLU A 55 15.27 -5.35 6.43
N ASN A 56 14.56 -5.27 7.55
CA ASN A 56 14.73 -6.12 8.71
C ASN A 56 13.40 -6.71 9.20
N SER A 57 12.66 -7.43 8.34
CA SER A 57 11.43 -8.15 8.74
C SER A 57 11.60 -9.07 10.00
N MET A 58 12.78 -9.08 10.58
CA MET A 58 13.08 -9.77 11.85
C MET A 58 12.30 -9.20 13.02
N GLY A 59 12.21 -7.87 13.12
CA GLY A 59 11.45 -7.23 14.21
C GLY A 59 9.97 -7.56 14.16
N ALA A 60 9.37 -7.55 12.97
CA ALA A 60 7.98 -7.94 12.77
C ALA A 60 7.77 -9.43 13.11
N LYS A 61 8.70 -10.33 12.73
CA LYS A 61 8.64 -11.76 13.05
C LYS A 61 8.58 -12.00 14.55
N ASP A 62 9.47 -11.36 15.31
CA ASP A 62 9.52 -11.49 16.75
C ASP A 62 8.23 -11.01 17.43
N ILE A 63 7.68 -9.88 16.98
CA ILE A 63 6.41 -9.36 17.48
C ILE A 63 5.25 -10.32 17.15
N VAL A 64 5.18 -10.86 15.94
CA VAL A 64 4.12 -11.81 15.56
C VAL A 64 4.18 -13.06 16.45
N LEU A 65 5.35 -13.65 16.62
CA LEU A 65 5.48 -14.92 17.32
C LEU A 65 5.40 -14.80 18.85
N ASN A 66 6.03 -13.78 19.43
CA ASN A 66 6.22 -13.67 20.86
C ASN A 66 5.20 -12.75 21.55
N VAL A 67 4.57 -11.84 20.81
CA VAL A 67 3.57 -10.90 21.36
C VAL A 67 2.18 -11.18 20.83
N ILE A 68 1.99 -11.21 19.49
CA ILE A 68 0.66 -11.32 18.88
C ILE A 68 0.07 -12.72 19.00
N LYS A 69 0.84 -13.75 18.67
CA LYS A 69 0.39 -15.15 18.73
C LYS A 69 -0.21 -15.55 20.09
N PRO A 70 0.41 -15.27 21.25
CA PRO A 70 -0.20 -15.57 22.56
C PRO A 70 -1.52 -14.81 22.80
N ILE A 71 -1.68 -13.61 22.25
CA ILE A 71 -2.89 -12.80 22.42
C ILE A 71 -4.06 -13.39 21.64
N LEU A 72 -3.79 -13.92 20.44
CA LEU A 72 -4.80 -14.37 19.50
C LEU A 72 -5.16 -15.85 19.65
N ALA A 73 -4.32 -16.66 20.30
CA ALA A 73 -4.60 -18.07 20.53
C ALA A 73 -5.94 -18.27 21.25
N GLY A 74 -6.81 -19.09 20.67
CA GLY A 74 -8.15 -19.38 21.18
C GLY A 74 -9.19 -18.26 20.96
N GLN A 75 -8.83 -17.14 20.33
CA GLN A 75 -9.76 -16.06 20.00
C GLN A 75 -10.57 -16.39 18.72
N ASP A 76 -11.74 -15.77 18.60
CA ASP A 76 -12.60 -15.89 17.43
C ASP A 76 -12.16 -14.85 16.37
N PRO A 77 -11.84 -15.26 15.13
CA PRO A 77 -11.46 -14.31 14.07
C PRO A 77 -12.57 -13.31 13.69
N TYR A 78 -13.86 -13.60 13.97
CA TYR A 78 -14.95 -12.66 13.76
C TYR A 78 -14.87 -11.41 14.64
N ASP A 79 -14.14 -11.47 15.75
CA ASP A 79 -13.89 -10.32 16.63
C ASP A 79 -12.78 -9.39 16.09
N LEU A 80 -12.57 -9.32 14.79
CA LEU A 80 -11.41 -8.71 14.14
C LEU A 80 -11.05 -7.34 14.69
N GLU A 81 -11.98 -6.39 14.75
CA GLU A 81 -11.70 -5.03 15.26
C GLU A 81 -11.23 -5.06 16.72
N ARG A 82 -11.86 -5.89 17.56
CA ARG A 82 -11.43 -6.09 18.96
C ARG A 82 -10.05 -6.72 19.03
N LEU A 83 -9.73 -7.65 18.13
CA LEU A 83 -8.41 -8.30 18.08
C LEU A 83 -7.33 -7.31 17.62
N VAL A 84 -7.60 -6.48 16.63
CA VAL A 84 -6.68 -5.39 16.20
C VAL A 84 -6.41 -4.43 17.37
N PHE A 85 -7.44 -4.02 18.09
CA PHE A 85 -7.27 -3.19 19.29
C PHE A 85 -6.41 -3.87 20.36
N LYS A 86 -6.64 -5.17 20.64
CA LYS A 86 -5.82 -5.94 21.58
C LYS A 86 -4.36 -6.03 21.14
N MET A 87 -4.11 -6.29 19.85
CA MET A 87 -2.75 -6.33 19.31
C MET A 87 -2.06 -4.97 19.47
N SER A 88 -2.74 -3.89 19.07
CA SER A 88 -2.21 -2.52 19.18
C SER A 88 -1.85 -2.14 20.62
N THR A 89 -2.74 -2.42 21.59
CA THR A 89 -2.48 -2.08 22.99
C THR A 89 -1.40 -2.93 23.66
N ARG A 90 -1.11 -4.10 23.14
CA ARG A 90 -0.12 -5.03 23.72
C ARG A 90 1.26 -4.94 23.08
N THR A 91 1.33 -4.58 21.82
CA THR A 91 2.61 -4.40 21.11
C THR A 91 3.30 -3.11 21.50
N SER A 92 2.54 -2.14 22.03
CA SER A 92 3.12 -0.93 22.61
C SER A 92 2.20 -0.36 23.67
N TYR A 93 2.74 -0.20 24.86
CA TYR A 93 1.99 0.25 26.02
C TYR A 93 1.39 1.67 25.88
N TYR A 94 1.96 2.50 25.01
CA TYR A 94 1.52 3.88 24.77
C TYR A 94 1.63 4.32 23.30
N GLY A 95 1.23 3.51 22.36
CA GLY A 95 1.17 3.96 20.98
C GLY A 95 2.00 3.13 19.99
N GLY A 96 1.91 1.81 20.04
CA GLY A 96 2.43 0.92 19.01
C GLY A 96 1.72 1.01 17.68
N ASN A 97 1.20 2.22 17.41
CA ASN A 97 0.48 2.50 16.18
C ASN A 97 1.41 2.99 15.05
N HIS A 98 2.73 2.76 15.20
CA HIS A 98 3.74 3.19 14.22
C HIS A 98 4.81 2.13 14.05
N GLY A 99 5.44 2.13 12.87
CA GLY A 99 6.61 1.32 12.55
C GLY A 99 6.38 -0.18 12.65
N ILE A 100 7.44 -0.90 13.03
CA ILE A 100 7.48 -2.38 13.01
C ILE A 100 6.32 -3.04 13.78
N PRO A 101 5.88 -2.56 14.97
CA PRO A 101 4.71 -3.13 15.64
C PRO A 101 3.43 -3.07 14.78
N LEU A 102 3.20 -1.97 14.09
CA LEU A 102 2.02 -1.84 13.23
C LEU A 102 2.14 -2.71 11.97
N HIS A 103 3.33 -2.83 11.39
CA HIS A 103 3.59 -3.74 10.26
C HIS A 103 3.29 -5.20 10.63
N ALA A 104 3.66 -5.63 11.84
CA ALA A 104 3.34 -6.97 12.35
C ALA A 104 1.83 -7.17 12.51
N ILE A 105 1.11 -6.18 13.07
CA ILE A 105 -0.34 -6.20 13.23
C ILE A 105 -1.02 -6.29 11.86
N THR A 106 -0.58 -5.49 10.89
CA THR A 106 -1.16 -5.46 9.54
C THR A 106 -1.06 -6.80 8.83
N GLY A 107 0.09 -7.47 8.88
CA GLY A 107 0.25 -8.79 8.27
C GLY A 107 -0.68 -9.84 8.87
N VAL A 108 -0.90 -9.80 10.19
CA VAL A 108 -1.86 -10.68 10.85
C VAL A 108 -3.30 -10.29 10.51
N GLU A 109 -3.61 -9.01 10.43
CA GLU A 109 -4.94 -8.48 10.08
C GLU A 109 -5.36 -8.92 8.67
N PHE A 110 -4.44 -8.88 7.68
CA PHE A 110 -4.71 -9.41 6.34
C PHE A 110 -5.08 -10.90 6.37
N ALA A 111 -4.35 -11.70 7.15
CA ALA A 111 -4.66 -13.12 7.31
C ALA A 111 -6.02 -13.34 7.98
N LEU A 112 -6.41 -12.50 8.94
CA LEU A 112 -7.75 -12.56 9.55
C LEU A 112 -8.85 -12.22 8.54
N TRP A 113 -8.68 -11.20 7.70
CA TRP A 113 -9.63 -10.89 6.63
C TRP A 113 -9.75 -12.02 5.61
N ASP A 114 -8.63 -12.67 5.27
CA ASP A 114 -8.63 -13.85 4.40
C ASP A 114 -9.46 -15.00 5.00
N ILE A 115 -9.31 -15.25 6.31
CA ILE A 115 -10.15 -16.21 7.05
C ILE A 115 -11.61 -15.80 7.00
N LEU A 116 -11.95 -14.56 7.31
CA LEU A 116 -13.33 -14.07 7.34
C LEU A 116 -14.01 -14.21 5.98
N GLY A 117 -13.31 -13.85 4.90
CA GLY A 117 -13.81 -14.04 3.55
C GLY A 117 -14.07 -15.51 3.22
N LYS A 118 -13.16 -16.42 3.59
CA LYS A 118 -13.30 -17.86 3.41
C LYS A 118 -14.44 -18.44 4.25
N LEU A 119 -14.62 -18.00 5.49
CA LEU A 119 -15.74 -18.39 6.34
C LEU A 119 -17.09 -17.93 5.80
N ALA A 120 -17.14 -16.73 5.22
CA ALA A 120 -18.34 -16.16 4.62
C ALA A 120 -18.61 -16.66 3.19
N ASP A 121 -17.69 -17.40 2.61
CA ASP A 121 -17.69 -17.78 1.17
C ASP A 121 -17.80 -16.55 0.26
N GLN A 122 -17.07 -15.48 0.61
CA GLN A 122 -17.06 -14.19 -0.10
C GLN A 122 -15.64 -13.64 -0.28
N PRO A 123 -15.36 -12.96 -1.41
CA PRO A 123 -14.15 -12.14 -1.53
C PRO A 123 -14.11 -11.04 -0.47
N VAL A 124 -12.90 -10.68 -0.01
CA VAL A 124 -12.71 -9.65 1.03
C VAL A 124 -13.40 -8.33 0.69
N HIS A 125 -13.34 -7.87 -0.56
CA HIS A 125 -14.00 -6.62 -0.95
C HIS A 125 -15.53 -6.63 -0.78
N ASN A 126 -16.17 -7.79 -0.76
CA ASN A 126 -17.61 -7.89 -0.51
C ASN A 126 -17.95 -7.69 0.96
N ILE A 127 -17.09 -8.18 1.88
CA ILE A 127 -17.35 -8.11 3.32
C ILE A 127 -16.77 -6.85 3.98
N LEU A 128 -15.70 -6.29 3.42
CA LEU A 128 -15.07 -5.07 3.93
C LEU A 128 -15.91 -3.81 3.70
N GLY A 129 -16.57 -3.70 2.54
CA GLY A 129 -17.31 -2.51 2.15
C GLY A 129 -18.76 -2.75 1.72
N GLY A 130 -19.30 -3.98 1.91
CA GLY A 130 -20.65 -4.31 1.46
C GLY A 130 -20.78 -4.45 -0.07
N GLY A 131 -19.68 -4.65 -0.76
CA GLY A 131 -19.55 -4.80 -2.20
C GLY A 131 -18.57 -3.79 -2.82
N PRO A 132 -18.00 -4.12 -3.99
CA PRO A 132 -17.04 -3.24 -4.62
C PRO A 132 -17.71 -2.12 -5.42
N HIS A 133 -17.14 -0.91 -5.39
CA HIS A 133 -17.49 0.18 -6.30
C HIS A 133 -17.01 -0.08 -7.74
N ARG A 134 -16.01 -0.96 -7.92
CA ARG A 134 -15.41 -1.30 -9.20
C ARG A 134 -15.04 -2.77 -9.32
N LYS A 135 -15.19 -3.31 -10.54
CA LYS A 135 -14.89 -4.72 -10.84
C LYS A 135 -13.41 -5.00 -11.08
N GLN A 136 -12.63 -3.96 -11.31
CA GLN A 136 -11.18 -3.97 -11.48
C GLN A 136 -10.62 -2.64 -11.01
N VAL A 137 -9.38 -2.60 -10.56
CA VAL A 137 -8.77 -1.41 -10.00
C VAL A 137 -7.77 -0.81 -10.99
N ARG A 138 -7.97 0.45 -11.40
CA ARG A 138 -7.02 1.17 -12.23
C ARG A 138 -5.66 1.21 -11.55
N ALA A 139 -4.61 0.80 -12.26
CA ALA A 139 -3.26 0.89 -11.79
C ALA A 139 -2.49 2.05 -12.44
N TYR A 140 -1.57 2.66 -11.70
CA TYR A 140 -0.55 3.52 -12.24
C TYR A 140 0.83 2.87 -12.05
N CYS A 141 1.73 3.13 -13.00
CA CYS A 141 3.05 2.51 -13.00
C CYS A 141 4.09 3.41 -12.34
N THR A 142 4.70 2.96 -11.25
CA THR A 142 5.90 3.64 -10.73
C THR A 142 7.09 3.26 -11.57
N SER A 143 7.52 4.17 -12.42
CA SER A 143 8.63 4.02 -13.36
C SER A 143 8.99 5.37 -13.98
N ARG A 144 10.19 5.49 -14.51
CA ARG A 144 10.66 6.67 -15.24
C ARG A 144 11.45 6.30 -16.48
N PRO A 145 11.66 7.23 -17.44
CA PRO A 145 12.69 7.09 -18.46
C PRO A 145 14.08 6.91 -17.82
N ARG A 146 14.99 6.23 -18.51
CA ARG A 146 16.40 6.14 -18.06
C ARG A 146 17.05 7.51 -17.95
N ASP A 147 16.74 8.35 -18.93
CA ASP A 147 17.16 9.75 -18.99
C ASP A 147 15.97 10.60 -19.45
N MET A 148 15.41 11.38 -18.52
CA MET A 148 14.29 12.27 -18.83
C MET A 148 14.68 13.46 -19.72
N LEU A 149 15.97 13.77 -19.86
CA LEU A 149 16.46 14.82 -20.77
C LEU A 149 16.63 14.30 -22.21
N SER A 150 16.63 12.99 -22.43
CA SER A 150 16.65 12.36 -23.75
C SER A 150 15.24 12.10 -24.26
N LYS A 151 14.89 12.68 -25.40
CA LYS A 151 13.58 12.44 -26.06
C LYS A 151 13.42 10.98 -26.46
N ASP A 152 14.48 10.30 -26.90
CA ASP A 152 14.43 8.89 -27.27
C ASP A 152 14.13 8.01 -26.07
N SER A 153 14.76 8.28 -24.92
CA SER A 153 14.48 7.57 -23.67
C SER A 153 13.04 7.80 -23.18
N CYS A 154 12.49 9.00 -23.36
CA CYS A 154 11.09 9.28 -23.06
C CYS A 154 10.14 8.57 -24.02
N ALA A 155 10.46 8.46 -25.30
CA ALA A 155 9.68 7.70 -26.28
C ALA A 155 9.68 6.18 -25.95
N GLU A 156 10.83 5.60 -25.59
CA GLU A 156 10.91 4.21 -25.13
C GLU A 156 10.03 3.97 -23.87
N PHE A 157 10.02 4.93 -22.95
CA PHE A 157 9.14 4.87 -21.78
C PHE A 157 7.68 4.88 -22.18
N ALA A 158 7.26 5.79 -23.06
CA ALA A 158 5.89 5.90 -23.55
C ALA A 158 5.43 4.60 -24.25
N GLU A 159 6.28 3.99 -25.08
CA GLU A 159 5.96 2.71 -25.72
C GLU A 159 5.80 1.56 -24.69
N ARG A 160 6.59 1.54 -23.62
CA ARG A 160 6.40 0.56 -22.53
C ARG A 160 5.05 0.75 -21.83
N MET A 161 4.66 2.00 -21.52
CA MET A 161 3.35 2.30 -20.91
C MET A 161 2.21 1.83 -21.81
N LYS A 162 2.29 2.19 -23.11
CA LYS A 162 1.31 1.80 -24.12
C LYS A 162 1.18 0.29 -24.28
N LYS A 163 2.31 -0.43 -24.34
CA LYS A 163 2.33 -1.89 -24.48
C LYS A 163 1.59 -2.61 -23.35
N GLN A 164 1.66 -2.07 -22.13
CA GLN A 164 0.98 -2.63 -20.96
C GLN A 164 -0.34 -1.92 -20.65
N LYS A 165 -0.76 -1.00 -21.52
CA LYS A 165 -2.00 -0.23 -21.43
C LYS A 165 -2.14 0.58 -20.14
N PHE A 166 -1.03 1.00 -19.53
CA PHE A 166 -1.10 1.99 -18.46
C PHE A 166 -1.56 3.34 -19.00
N THR A 167 -2.39 4.01 -18.24
CA THR A 167 -2.89 5.36 -18.52
C THR A 167 -2.35 6.40 -17.54
N ALA A 168 -1.52 5.97 -16.58
CA ALA A 168 -0.90 6.81 -15.57
C ALA A 168 0.46 6.27 -15.15
N ALA A 169 1.37 7.16 -14.75
CA ALA A 169 2.64 6.79 -14.13
C ALA A 169 3.04 7.78 -13.03
N LYS A 170 3.69 7.25 -11.99
CA LYS A 170 4.43 8.01 -10.97
C LYS A 170 5.89 8.06 -11.41
N VAL A 171 6.42 9.27 -11.57
CA VAL A 171 7.73 9.55 -12.15
C VAL A 171 8.56 10.35 -11.15
N ASP A 172 9.68 9.75 -10.72
CA ASP A 172 10.62 10.41 -9.82
C ASP A 172 11.30 11.60 -10.46
N LEU A 173 11.61 12.60 -9.65
CA LEU A 173 12.44 13.74 -10.02
C LEU A 173 13.84 13.30 -10.49
N ILE A 174 14.44 14.09 -11.37
CA ILE A 174 15.85 13.95 -11.75
C ILE A 174 16.71 14.43 -10.59
N ARG A 175 17.60 13.55 -10.12
CA ARG A 175 18.53 13.84 -9.02
C ARG A 175 19.94 13.42 -9.37
N ASP A 176 20.90 14.18 -8.87
CA ASP A 176 22.31 13.84 -8.93
C ASP A 176 22.74 12.94 -7.77
N GLN A 177 22.05 13.07 -6.62
CA GLN A 177 22.24 12.24 -5.43
C GLN A 177 20.95 11.53 -5.08
N ARG A 178 21.06 10.39 -4.45
CA ARG A 178 19.88 9.71 -3.88
C ARG A 178 19.37 10.53 -2.69
N TRP A 179 18.05 10.51 -2.46
CA TRP A 179 17.42 11.27 -1.38
C TRP A 179 18.01 10.98 0.01
N GLU A 180 18.50 9.76 0.25
CA GLU A 180 19.15 9.38 1.51
C GLU A 180 20.53 10.04 1.71
N GLN A 181 21.09 10.64 0.66
CA GLN A 181 22.43 11.23 0.63
C GLN A 181 22.41 12.75 0.46
N LEU A 182 21.23 13.37 0.58
CA LEU A 182 21.10 14.80 0.40
C LEU A 182 21.69 15.58 1.59
N ASP A 183 22.60 16.49 1.30
CA ASP A 183 23.22 17.35 2.31
C ASP A 183 22.28 18.47 2.80
N ASN A 184 21.31 18.84 1.97
CA ASN A 184 20.32 19.87 2.32
C ASN A 184 19.03 19.70 1.49
N ARG A 185 18.00 20.46 1.85
CA ARG A 185 16.66 20.40 1.25
C ARG A 185 16.42 21.43 0.15
N MET A 186 17.40 22.28 -0.16
CA MET A 186 17.26 23.34 -1.14
C MET A 186 17.56 22.84 -2.56
N MET A 187 16.75 23.28 -3.52
CA MET A 187 17.04 23.11 -4.95
C MET A 187 17.59 24.40 -5.54
N SER A 188 18.63 24.29 -6.33
CA SER A 188 19.10 25.37 -7.21
C SER A 188 18.13 25.62 -8.36
N ASN A 189 18.20 26.82 -8.97
CA ASN A 189 17.42 27.11 -10.18
C ASN A 189 17.73 26.11 -11.31
N ALA A 190 18.99 25.72 -11.46
CA ALA A 190 19.40 24.76 -12.48
C ALA A 190 18.76 23.38 -12.30
N GLU A 191 18.58 22.91 -11.06
CA GLU A 191 17.91 21.63 -10.77
C GLU A 191 16.41 21.72 -11.04
N VAL A 192 15.77 22.84 -10.67
CA VAL A 192 14.35 23.08 -10.98
C VAL A 192 14.13 23.11 -12.48
N ASP A 193 14.94 23.87 -13.23
CA ASP A 193 14.84 23.97 -14.70
C ASP A 193 15.12 22.63 -15.38
N ARG A 194 16.06 21.85 -14.89
CA ARG A 194 16.38 20.52 -15.40
C ARG A 194 15.17 19.58 -15.24
N ASN A 195 14.54 19.59 -14.08
CA ASN A 195 13.35 18.79 -13.83
C ASN A 195 12.18 19.24 -14.71
N ALA A 196 11.92 20.55 -14.83
CA ALA A 196 10.87 21.07 -15.68
C ALA A 196 11.03 20.59 -17.13
N ARG A 197 12.25 20.66 -17.71
CA ARG A 197 12.54 20.13 -19.06
C ARG A 197 12.35 18.61 -19.14
N GLY A 198 12.79 17.86 -18.12
CA GLY A 198 12.61 16.40 -18.08
C GLY A 198 11.14 16.01 -18.10
N PHE A 199 10.33 16.60 -17.25
CA PHE A 199 8.89 16.34 -17.22
C PHE A 199 8.17 16.79 -18.47
N GLN A 200 8.61 17.90 -19.12
CA GLN A 200 8.06 18.30 -20.41
C GLN A 200 8.34 17.24 -21.49
N ASN A 201 9.56 16.69 -21.54
CA ASN A 201 9.90 15.61 -22.48
C ASN A 201 9.04 14.35 -22.24
N VAL A 202 8.78 14.00 -20.96
CA VAL A 202 7.89 12.88 -20.62
C VAL A 202 6.46 13.17 -21.12
N ARG A 203 5.93 14.37 -20.85
CA ARG A 203 4.59 14.80 -21.31
C ARG A 203 4.47 14.74 -22.83
N ASP A 204 5.46 15.25 -23.54
CA ASP A 204 5.50 15.24 -25.02
C ASP A 204 5.47 13.81 -25.56
N ALA A 205 6.14 12.87 -24.88
CA ALA A 205 6.21 11.48 -25.30
C ALA A 205 4.92 10.68 -25.01
N VAL A 206 4.32 10.85 -23.82
CA VAL A 206 3.13 10.07 -23.41
C VAL A 206 1.81 10.68 -23.91
N GLY A 207 1.82 11.96 -24.33
CA GLY A 207 0.64 12.68 -24.80
C GLY A 207 -0.19 13.34 -23.69
N PRO A 208 -1.19 14.17 -24.05
CA PRO A 208 -1.94 15.00 -23.10
C PRO A 208 -2.87 14.22 -22.17
N ASP A 209 -3.37 13.07 -22.59
CA ASP A 209 -4.38 12.28 -21.88
C ASP A 209 -3.79 11.31 -20.84
N PHE A 210 -2.46 11.22 -20.76
CA PHE A 210 -1.78 10.35 -19.82
C PHE A 210 -1.56 11.06 -18.48
N ASP A 211 -1.95 10.45 -17.36
CA ASP A 211 -1.75 11.03 -16.03
C ASP A 211 -0.29 10.86 -15.56
N ILE A 212 0.38 11.96 -15.26
CA ILE A 212 1.74 11.97 -14.72
C ILE A 212 1.69 12.45 -13.27
N ALA A 213 2.05 11.59 -12.32
CA ALA A 213 2.35 11.98 -10.96
C ALA A 213 3.83 12.35 -10.86
N VAL A 214 4.12 13.52 -10.32
CA VAL A 214 5.48 13.97 -10.02
C VAL A 214 5.83 13.55 -8.61
N HIS A 215 6.92 12.80 -8.41
CA HIS A 215 7.26 12.20 -7.13
C HIS A 215 8.55 12.77 -6.56
N ALA A 216 8.46 13.34 -5.35
CA ALA A 216 9.55 13.64 -4.45
C ALA A 216 9.60 12.60 -3.31
N HIS A 217 10.58 12.72 -2.39
CA HIS A 217 10.74 11.80 -1.26
C HIS A 217 10.97 12.62 0.02
N TRP A 218 10.00 13.49 0.40
CA TRP A 218 9.99 14.33 1.61
C TRP A 218 11.23 15.22 1.78
N GLU A 219 11.85 15.60 0.70
CA GLU A 219 13.22 16.09 0.70
C GLU A 219 13.36 17.59 0.58
N PHE A 220 12.29 18.34 0.25
CA PHE A 220 12.41 19.76 0.02
C PHE A 220 12.12 20.62 1.24
N ASP A 221 12.73 21.80 1.25
CA ASP A 221 12.21 22.95 1.99
C ASP A 221 11.00 23.53 1.28
N PHE A 222 10.30 24.44 1.96
CA PHE A 222 9.07 25.03 1.45
C PHE A 222 9.26 25.81 0.13
N ASP A 223 10.33 26.60 0.01
CA ASP A 223 10.59 27.40 -1.21
C ASP A 223 10.89 26.51 -2.41
N SER A 224 11.73 25.49 -2.22
CA SER A 224 12.07 24.52 -3.27
C SER A 224 10.85 23.73 -3.72
N ALA A 225 10.01 23.28 -2.78
CA ALA A 225 8.76 22.58 -3.08
C ALA A 225 7.81 23.47 -3.90
N LEU A 226 7.62 24.71 -3.51
CA LEU A 226 6.74 25.64 -4.21
C LEU A 226 7.26 26.01 -5.61
N ARG A 227 8.58 26.27 -5.74
CA ARG A 227 9.20 26.53 -7.05
C ARG A 227 9.08 25.33 -7.98
N MET A 228 9.27 24.12 -7.46
CA MET A 228 9.11 22.89 -8.24
C MET A 228 7.66 22.69 -8.68
N ALA A 229 6.68 22.93 -7.81
CA ALA A 229 5.26 22.87 -8.16
C ALA A 229 4.90 23.84 -9.31
N HIS A 230 5.43 25.07 -9.29
CA HIS A 230 5.27 26.01 -10.41
C HIS A 230 5.98 25.54 -11.67
N ALA A 231 7.17 24.97 -11.57
CA ALA A 231 7.96 24.52 -12.71
C ALA A 231 7.31 23.35 -13.47
N VAL A 232 6.59 22.46 -12.76
CA VAL A 232 5.87 21.34 -13.37
C VAL A 232 4.42 21.66 -13.75
N ALA A 233 3.88 22.81 -13.37
CA ALA A 233 2.50 23.16 -13.69
C ALA A 233 2.15 23.06 -15.20
N PRO A 234 3.04 23.45 -16.15
CA PRO A 234 2.73 23.35 -17.58
C PRO A 234 2.40 21.93 -18.06
N ILE A 235 2.95 20.90 -17.45
CA ILE A 235 2.64 19.52 -17.84
C ILE A 235 1.30 19.02 -17.26
N LYS A 236 0.59 19.82 -16.45
CA LYS A 236 -0.67 19.47 -15.79
C LYS A 236 -0.55 18.13 -15.08
N PRO A 237 0.30 18.01 -14.03
CA PRO A 237 0.50 16.76 -13.34
C PRO A 237 -0.77 16.32 -12.61
N TRP A 238 -0.94 15.02 -12.45
CA TRP A 238 -2.03 14.42 -11.69
C TRP A 238 -1.97 14.82 -10.21
N TRP A 239 -0.72 14.81 -9.67
CA TRP A 239 -0.34 15.39 -8.38
C TRP A 239 1.18 15.59 -8.29
N PHE A 240 1.60 16.35 -7.31
CA PHE A 240 2.96 16.43 -6.81
C PHE A 240 3.03 15.77 -5.43
N GLU A 241 3.73 14.65 -5.34
CA GLU A 241 3.79 13.75 -4.22
C GLU A 241 4.96 14.06 -3.31
N ASP A 242 4.72 14.00 -2.00
CA ASP A 242 5.70 14.08 -0.93
C ASP A 242 6.74 15.20 -1.04
N PRO A 243 6.35 16.44 -1.36
CA PRO A 243 7.30 17.52 -1.55
C PRO A 243 7.99 17.97 -0.25
N LEU A 244 7.31 17.87 0.89
CA LEU A 244 7.81 18.32 2.21
C LEU A 244 8.10 17.13 3.14
N PRO A 245 8.93 17.34 4.20
CA PRO A 245 9.16 16.31 5.23
C PRO A 245 7.88 15.75 5.83
N ILE A 246 7.90 14.47 6.19
CA ILE A 246 6.75 13.65 6.61
C ILE A 246 6.14 14.30 7.84
N GLY A 247 5.91 14.78 8.57
CA GLY A 247 5.22 15.30 9.75
C GLY A 247 4.33 16.48 9.37
N TYR A 248 3.11 16.41 9.85
CA TYR A 248 2.17 17.50 9.67
C TYR A 248 2.68 18.79 10.36
N ASN A 249 2.63 19.89 9.62
CA ASN A 249 2.73 21.26 10.10
C ASN A 249 2.02 22.23 9.15
N GLU A 250 1.88 23.49 9.52
CA GLU A 250 1.14 24.50 8.76
C GLU A 250 1.78 24.85 7.41
N GLN A 251 3.02 24.42 7.15
CA GLN A 251 3.64 24.62 5.83
C GLN A 251 2.96 23.76 4.76
N TRP A 252 2.42 22.61 5.13
CA TRP A 252 1.62 21.80 4.21
C TRP A 252 0.38 22.54 3.72
N ILE A 253 -0.36 23.21 4.61
CA ILE A 253 -1.52 24.04 4.25
C ILE A 253 -1.09 25.15 3.29
N LYS A 254 -0.02 25.89 3.65
CA LYS A 254 0.49 26.99 2.81
C LYS A 254 0.97 26.52 1.44
N LEU A 255 1.57 25.33 1.36
CA LEU A 255 2.00 24.75 0.09
C LEU A 255 0.79 24.41 -0.77
N THR A 256 -0.19 23.72 -0.20
CA THR A 256 -1.42 23.33 -0.90
C THR A 256 -2.20 24.54 -1.43
N ASP A 257 -2.32 25.61 -0.61
CA ASP A 257 -3.01 26.84 -1.01
C ASP A 257 -2.30 27.61 -2.14
N ARG A 258 -0.97 27.55 -2.19
CA ARG A 258 -0.14 28.33 -3.13
C ARG A 258 0.32 27.54 -4.34
N SER A 259 0.22 26.22 -4.29
CA SER A 259 0.63 25.34 -5.38
C SER A 259 -0.34 25.43 -6.57
N PRO A 260 0.15 25.61 -7.81
CA PRO A 260 -0.68 25.53 -8.99
C PRO A 260 -1.05 24.09 -9.40
N VAL A 261 -0.53 23.09 -8.69
CA VAL A 261 -0.75 21.68 -8.96
C VAL A 261 -1.23 20.96 -7.69
N PRO A 262 -2.03 19.89 -7.82
CA PRO A 262 -2.50 19.16 -6.65
C PRO A 262 -1.35 18.58 -5.83
N ILE A 263 -1.40 18.72 -4.52
CA ILE A 263 -0.44 18.16 -3.57
C ILE A 263 -1.01 16.84 -3.00
N LEU A 264 -0.15 15.84 -2.89
CA LEU A 264 -0.45 14.54 -2.31
C LEU A 264 0.64 14.14 -1.31
N THR A 265 0.26 13.45 -0.25
CA THR A 265 1.16 12.74 0.68
C THR A 265 0.44 11.56 1.32
N GLY A 266 1.19 10.70 2.02
CA GLY A 266 0.58 9.67 2.84
C GLY A 266 1.31 8.34 2.91
N GLU A 267 2.26 8.02 2.03
CA GLU A 267 2.91 6.71 1.98
C GLU A 267 3.63 6.32 3.29
N ASN A 268 4.05 7.29 4.09
CA ASN A 268 4.73 7.08 5.37
C ASN A 268 3.89 7.50 6.59
N LEU A 269 2.59 7.68 6.43
CA LEU A 269 1.68 7.99 7.52
C LEU A 269 1.06 6.72 8.12
N TYR A 270 0.93 6.72 9.43
CA TYR A 270 0.38 5.61 10.20
C TYR A 270 -0.98 5.97 10.78
N THR A 271 -1.92 5.09 10.72
CA THR A 271 -3.26 5.19 11.29
C THR A 271 -4.01 6.50 10.97
N ARG A 272 -5.26 6.58 11.35
CA ARG A 272 -6.08 7.79 11.24
C ARG A 272 -5.48 9.01 11.94
N ASP A 273 -4.69 8.78 12.97
CA ASP A 273 -4.20 9.88 13.79
C ASP A 273 -3.19 10.74 13.01
N ASP A 274 -2.33 10.13 12.19
CA ASP A 274 -1.42 10.88 11.32
C ASP A 274 -2.12 11.50 10.11
N PHE A 275 -3.08 10.77 9.49
CA PHE A 275 -3.82 11.27 8.32
C PHE A 275 -4.78 12.41 8.66
N ARG A 276 -5.41 12.35 9.82
CA ARG A 276 -6.45 13.30 10.22
C ARG A 276 -6.05 14.77 10.10
N PRO A 277 -4.90 15.24 10.59
CA PRO A 277 -4.56 16.64 10.48
C PRO A 277 -4.37 17.11 9.04
N PHE A 278 -3.86 16.26 8.14
CA PHE A 278 -3.77 16.58 6.71
C PHE A 278 -5.14 16.72 6.06
N ILE A 279 -6.07 15.83 6.39
CA ILE A 279 -7.42 15.80 5.83
C ILE A 279 -8.25 16.98 6.36
N VAL A 280 -8.33 17.12 7.69
CA VAL A 280 -9.25 18.06 8.34
C VAL A 280 -8.85 19.51 8.11
N ASN A 281 -7.55 19.79 8.00
CA ASN A 281 -7.05 21.14 7.81
C ASN A 281 -6.81 21.52 6.33
N GLY A 282 -7.18 20.66 5.37
CA GLY A 282 -6.99 20.95 3.95
C GLY A 282 -5.51 21.06 3.55
N ALA A 283 -4.64 20.29 4.21
CA ALA A 283 -3.20 20.35 3.99
C ALA A 283 -2.74 19.59 2.73
N VAL A 284 -3.66 18.92 2.04
CA VAL A 284 -3.44 18.18 0.79
C VAL A 284 -4.68 18.19 -0.09
N ASN A 285 -4.51 17.99 -1.40
CA ASN A 285 -5.63 17.84 -2.33
C ASN A 285 -5.99 16.36 -2.56
N LYS A 286 -5.09 15.45 -2.30
CA LYS A 286 -5.25 14.00 -2.37
C LYS A 286 -4.41 13.36 -1.27
N ILE A 287 -4.78 12.15 -0.88
CA ILE A 287 -3.93 11.31 -0.02
C ILE A 287 -3.62 10.00 -0.71
N GLU A 288 -2.49 9.42 -0.37
CA GLU A 288 -2.25 8.02 -0.69
C GLU A 288 -2.05 7.22 0.59
N ILE A 289 -2.51 5.98 0.56
CA ILE A 289 -2.47 5.10 1.72
C ILE A 289 -1.71 3.85 1.34
N ASP A 290 -0.59 3.58 2.04
CA ASP A 290 -0.03 2.24 2.07
C ASP A 290 -0.75 1.45 3.16
N ILE A 291 -1.57 0.49 2.77
CA ILE A 291 -2.36 -0.28 3.74
C ILE A 291 -1.49 -1.14 4.66
N SER A 292 -0.27 -1.49 4.21
CA SER A 292 0.69 -2.27 5.01
C SER A 292 1.32 -1.41 6.11
N MET A 293 1.43 -0.10 5.87
CA MET A 293 1.93 0.90 6.82
C MET A 293 0.82 1.46 7.69
N ALA A 294 -0.33 1.77 7.09
CA ALA A 294 -1.42 2.48 7.75
C ALA A 294 -2.15 1.69 8.84
N GLY A 295 -1.96 0.37 8.93
CA GLY A 295 -2.57 -0.45 9.97
C GLY A 295 -3.60 -1.48 9.49
N GLY A 296 -3.57 -1.81 8.21
CA GLY A 296 -4.40 -2.86 7.60
C GLY A 296 -5.63 -2.34 6.88
N LEU A 297 -6.44 -3.27 6.40
CA LEU A 297 -7.64 -3.00 5.58
C LEU A 297 -8.69 -2.19 6.34
N LEU A 298 -8.91 -2.53 7.62
CA LEU A 298 -9.91 -1.87 8.45
C LEU A 298 -9.54 -0.42 8.73
N GLU A 299 -8.29 -0.15 9.10
CA GLU A 299 -7.82 1.19 9.39
C GLU A 299 -7.77 2.04 8.11
N ALA A 300 -7.26 1.49 7.01
CA ALA A 300 -7.25 2.15 5.71
C ALA A 300 -8.67 2.50 5.22
N LYS A 301 -9.66 1.63 5.49
CA LYS A 301 -11.08 1.93 5.18
C LYS A 301 -11.57 3.15 5.96
N LYS A 302 -11.27 3.22 7.26
CA LYS A 302 -11.65 4.35 8.12
C LYS A 302 -10.96 5.67 7.70
N ILE A 303 -9.71 5.60 7.23
CA ILE A 303 -8.99 6.76 6.67
C ILE A 303 -9.68 7.23 5.39
N ALA A 304 -9.99 6.31 4.47
CA ALA A 304 -10.66 6.64 3.22
C ALA A 304 -12.06 7.23 3.44
N ASP A 305 -12.83 6.70 4.38
CA ASP A 305 -14.15 7.21 4.75
C ASP A 305 -14.07 8.64 5.35
N LEU A 306 -13.03 8.91 6.13
CA LEU A 306 -12.76 10.26 6.62
C LEU A 306 -12.43 11.21 5.45
N ALA A 307 -11.53 10.80 4.54
CA ALA A 307 -11.14 11.60 3.39
C ALA A 307 -12.35 11.92 2.48
N GLU A 308 -13.25 10.95 2.27
CA GLU A 308 -14.47 11.13 1.49
C GLU A 308 -15.35 12.26 2.04
N THR A 309 -15.46 12.42 3.36
CA THR A 309 -16.26 13.50 3.97
C THR A 309 -15.69 14.90 3.72
N TYR A 310 -14.41 14.99 3.33
CA TYR A 310 -13.71 16.21 2.96
C TYR A 310 -13.48 16.32 1.45
N TYR A 311 -14.09 15.46 0.64
CA TYR A 311 -13.94 15.42 -0.83
C TYR A 311 -12.50 15.24 -1.31
N ILE A 312 -11.68 14.55 -0.51
CA ILE A 312 -10.28 14.27 -0.83
C ILE A 312 -10.18 12.87 -1.45
N PRO A 313 -9.82 12.77 -2.75
CA PRO A 313 -9.61 11.48 -3.40
C PRO A 313 -8.41 10.73 -2.82
N VAL A 314 -8.51 9.39 -2.89
CA VAL A 314 -7.51 8.49 -2.34
C VAL A 314 -6.78 7.74 -3.45
N ALA A 315 -5.46 7.61 -3.34
CA ALA A 315 -4.64 6.70 -4.12
C ALA A 315 -4.04 5.62 -3.19
N THR A 316 -3.43 4.60 -3.76
CA THR A 316 -2.70 3.59 -2.99
C THR A 316 -1.22 3.68 -3.28
N HIS A 317 -0.39 3.88 -2.26
CA HIS A 317 1.02 3.49 -2.29
C HIS A 317 1.11 1.99 -2.11
N ASN A 318 1.97 1.32 -2.88
CA ASN A 318 2.14 -0.12 -2.78
C ASN A 318 3.50 -0.59 -3.30
N VAL A 319 4.46 -0.69 -2.42
CA VAL A 319 5.79 -1.28 -2.66
C VAL A 319 5.94 -2.64 -1.97
N ALA A 320 4.84 -3.17 -1.44
CA ALA A 320 4.79 -4.44 -0.75
C ALA A 320 4.82 -5.64 -1.72
N GLY A 321 4.94 -6.84 -1.17
CA GLY A 321 4.91 -8.07 -1.92
C GLY A 321 3.51 -8.44 -2.46
N PRO A 322 3.38 -9.62 -3.06
CA PRO A 322 2.19 -9.95 -3.84
C PRO A 322 0.94 -10.19 -2.99
N VAL A 323 1.06 -10.68 -1.75
CA VAL A 323 -0.09 -10.89 -0.86
C VAL A 323 -0.67 -9.56 -0.41
N ALA A 324 0.18 -8.63 0.02
CA ALA A 324 -0.24 -7.29 0.41
C ALA A 324 -0.80 -6.50 -0.79
N THR A 325 -0.26 -6.68 -2.01
CA THR A 325 -0.80 -6.10 -3.24
C THR A 325 -2.23 -6.57 -3.51
N VAL A 326 -2.53 -7.86 -3.33
CA VAL A 326 -3.91 -8.37 -3.46
C VAL A 326 -4.81 -7.78 -2.38
N ALA A 327 -4.37 -7.76 -1.12
CA ALA A 327 -5.14 -7.16 -0.03
C ALA A 327 -5.45 -5.68 -0.30
N SER A 328 -4.46 -4.92 -0.78
CA SER A 328 -4.58 -3.52 -1.19
C SER A 328 -5.59 -3.34 -2.33
N ALA A 329 -5.58 -4.23 -3.34
CA ALA A 329 -6.55 -4.19 -4.43
C ALA A 329 -7.99 -4.44 -3.92
N HIS A 330 -8.19 -5.39 -2.99
CA HIS A 330 -9.49 -5.62 -2.36
C HIS A 330 -10.00 -4.38 -1.62
N TRP A 331 -9.15 -3.71 -0.86
CA TRP A 331 -9.51 -2.46 -0.20
C TRP A 331 -9.84 -1.35 -1.21
N ALA A 332 -8.98 -1.14 -2.22
CA ALA A 332 -9.17 -0.12 -3.25
C ALA A 332 -10.49 -0.27 -4.01
N ALA A 333 -10.98 -1.51 -4.17
CA ALA A 333 -12.29 -1.76 -4.78
C ALA A 333 -13.45 -1.19 -3.97
N THR A 334 -13.29 -1.02 -2.64
CA THR A 334 -14.33 -0.53 -1.73
C THR A 334 -14.31 0.99 -1.48
N VAL A 335 -13.33 1.70 -2.03
CA VAL A 335 -13.18 3.15 -1.87
C VAL A 335 -13.88 3.86 -3.03
N ARG A 336 -14.81 4.78 -2.76
CA ARG A 336 -15.59 5.44 -3.81
C ARG A 336 -14.76 6.41 -4.63
N GLU A 337 -14.14 7.40 -3.98
CA GLU A 337 -13.33 8.44 -4.61
C GLU A 337 -11.86 7.97 -4.72
N PHE A 338 -11.61 7.07 -5.65
CA PHE A 338 -10.33 6.40 -5.82
C PHE A 338 -9.61 6.80 -7.11
N ALA A 339 -8.40 7.32 -6.98
CA ALA A 339 -7.59 7.79 -8.11
C ALA A 339 -6.90 6.64 -8.85
N GLY A 340 -6.12 5.82 -8.16
CA GLY A 340 -5.38 4.73 -8.75
C GLY A 340 -4.57 3.93 -7.72
N HIS A 341 -4.19 2.72 -8.11
CA HIS A 341 -3.37 1.80 -7.32
C HIS A 341 -1.97 1.73 -7.88
N GLU A 342 -0.97 1.90 -7.03
CA GLU A 342 0.42 1.77 -7.42
C GLU A 342 0.74 0.33 -7.83
N ALA A 343 1.39 0.20 -8.97
CA ALA A 343 1.88 -1.06 -9.48
C ALA A 343 3.26 -0.91 -10.12
N PHE A 344 4.06 -1.94 -10.01
CA PHE A 344 5.38 -1.96 -10.62
C PHE A 344 5.39 -2.95 -11.77
N MET A 345 5.87 -2.50 -12.92
CA MET A 345 6.25 -3.40 -13.98
C MET A 345 7.52 -4.16 -13.59
N ASN A 346 7.71 -5.33 -14.23
CA ASN A 346 9.04 -5.92 -14.28
C ASN A 346 10.02 -4.86 -14.81
N ASN A 347 10.79 -4.28 -13.91
CA ASN A 347 11.68 -3.20 -14.25
C ASN A 347 13.03 -3.79 -14.66
N PRO A 348 13.44 -3.68 -15.94
CA PRO A 348 14.76 -4.13 -16.36
C PRO A 348 15.91 -3.35 -15.72
N LEU A 349 15.62 -2.26 -14.99
CA LEU A 349 16.60 -1.50 -14.20
C LEU A 349 16.87 -2.14 -12.83
N ASN A 350 16.02 -3.06 -12.34
CA ASN A 350 16.37 -3.88 -11.19
C ASN A 350 17.40 -4.91 -11.63
N ALA A 351 18.55 -4.95 -10.98
CA ALA A 351 19.67 -5.81 -11.35
C ALA A 351 19.33 -7.31 -11.44
N ASP A 352 18.22 -7.73 -10.81
CA ASP A 352 17.70 -9.09 -10.81
C ASP A 352 16.41 -9.27 -11.64
N GLY A 353 15.94 -8.22 -12.32
CA GLY A 353 14.73 -8.25 -13.18
C GLY A 353 13.42 -8.45 -12.45
N ARG A 354 13.40 -8.36 -11.10
CA ARG A 354 12.17 -8.56 -10.32
C ARG A 354 11.30 -7.30 -10.28
N SER A 355 9.98 -7.51 -10.31
CA SER A 355 9.02 -6.47 -9.95
C SER A 355 9.13 -6.14 -8.45
N CYS A 356 8.90 -4.89 -8.05
CA CYS A 356 8.78 -4.54 -6.63
C CYS A 356 7.68 -5.37 -5.95
N ASN A 357 6.55 -5.58 -6.62
CA ASN A 357 5.44 -6.40 -6.10
C ASN A 357 5.71 -7.92 -6.18
N GLY A 358 6.82 -8.34 -6.73
CA GLY A 358 7.29 -9.72 -6.71
C GLY A 358 6.68 -10.65 -7.75
N ASP A 359 6.84 -11.94 -7.50
CA ASP A 359 6.38 -13.02 -8.39
C ASP A 359 4.96 -13.44 -8.02
N ASN A 360 3.99 -13.04 -8.82
CA ASN A 360 2.58 -13.38 -8.61
C ASN A 360 2.25 -14.86 -8.78
N ALA A 361 3.17 -15.67 -9.36
CA ALA A 361 3.00 -17.11 -9.47
C ALA A 361 2.84 -17.79 -8.10
N VAL A 362 3.46 -17.22 -7.05
CA VAL A 362 3.36 -17.75 -5.68
C VAL A 362 1.93 -17.71 -5.12
N LEU A 363 1.05 -16.88 -5.68
CA LEU A 363 -0.31 -16.67 -5.14
C LEU A 363 -1.29 -17.78 -5.49
N GLY A 364 -1.01 -18.64 -6.49
CA GLY A 364 -2.01 -19.57 -7.01
C GLY A 364 -3.32 -18.89 -7.41
N TYR A 365 -3.23 -17.62 -7.84
CA TYR A 365 -4.38 -16.73 -8.04
C TYR A 365 -5.26 -17.13 -9.22
N GLY A 366 -4.66 -17.74 -10.24
CA GLY A 366 -5.37 -18.32 -11.39
C GLY A 366 -5.76 -17.31 -12.48
N VAL A 367 -5.52 -16.02 -12.27
CA VAL A 367 -5.62 -14.95 -13.28
C VAL A 367 -4.43 -13.99 -13.14
N ASP A 368 -4.11 -13.29 -14.22
CA ASP A 368 -3.08 -12.25 -14.16
C ASP A 368 -3.55 -11.12 -13.22
N LEU A 369 -2.84 -10.94 -12.12
CA LEU A 369 -3.19 -9.92 -11.13
C LEU A 369 -3.18 -8.52 -11.76
N LEU A 370 -2.18 -8.21 -12.58
CA LEU A 370 -2.09 -6.96 -13.34
C LEU A 370 -2.27 -7.25 -14.83
N LYS A 371 -3.36 -6.75 -15.40
CA LYS A 371 -3.68 -6.94 -16.82
C LYS A 371 -4.22 -5.63 -17.40
N ASP A 372 -3.66 -5.23 -18.54
CA ASP A 372 -4.12 -4.07 -19.31
C ASP A 372 -4.21 -2.77 -18.49
N GLY A 373 -3.27 -2.54 -17.56
CA GLY A 373 -3.25 -1.38 -16.67
C GLY A 373 -4.23 -1.43 -15.50
N TYR A 374 -4.82 -2.61 -15.21
CA TYR A 374 -5.77 -2.81 -14.11
C TYR A 374 -5.42 -4.03 -13.27
N LEU A 375 -5.61 -3.94 -11.96
CA LEU A 375 -5.62 -5.10 -11.08
C LEU A 375 -6.96 -5.83 -11.19
N GLN A 376 -6.87 -7.16 -11.32
CA GLN A 376 -8.00 -8.06 -11.55
C GLN A 376 -8.34 -8.84 -10.29
N PHE A 377 -9.62 -9.20 -10.14
CA PHE A 377 -10.08 -10.12 -9.10
C PHE A 377 -10.42 -11.48 -9.69
N ASN A 378 -10.10 -12.55 -8.96
CA ASN A 378 -10.44 -13.93 -9.37
C ASN A 378 -11.81 -14.41 -8.86
N GLY A 379 -12.47 -13.59 -8.02
CA GLY A 379 -13.80 -13.89 -7.47
C GLY A 379 -13.84 -14.97 -6.38
N LYS A 380 -12.69 -15.53 -5.99
CA LYS A 380 -12.63 -16.55 -4.93
C LYS A 380 -12.79 -15.96 -3.54
N PRO A 381 -13.27 -16.75 -2.55
CA PRO A 381 -13.39 -16.33 -1.16
C PRO A 381 -12.06 -15.88 -0.54
N GLY A 382 -12.15 -15.02 0.45
CA GLY A 382 -10.98 -14.43 1.12
C GLY A 382 -10.27 -13.43 0.22
N LEU A 383 -8.95 -13.45 0.29
CA LEU A 383 -8.08 -12.73 -0.66
C LEU A 383 -7.99 -13.44 -2.03
N GLY A 384 -8.60 -14.62 -2.17
CA GLY A 384 -8.54 -15.41 -3.39
C GLY A 384 -7.18 -16.10 -3.60
N ILE A 385 -6.35 -16.16 -2.58
CA ILE A 385 -4.98 -16.69 -2.62
C ILE A 385 -4.95 -18.16 -2.20
N THR A 386 -4.18 -18.96 -2.94
CA THR A 386 -3.73 -20.29 -2.53
C THR A 386 -2.22 -20.31 -2.67
N LEU A 387 -1.50 -20.01 -1.58
CA LEU A 387 -0.05 -19.85 -1.62
C LEU A 387 0.63 -21.13 -2.11
N ASP A 388 1.48 -21.03 -3.15
CA ASP A 388 2.37 -22.12 -3.55
C ASP A 388 3.55 -22.18 -2.58
N GLU A 389 3.31 -22.87 -1.46
CA GLU A 389 4.29 -23.01 -0.38
C GLU A 389 5.59 -23.67 -0.84
N LYS A 390 5.52 -24.59 -1.81
CA LYS A 390 6.71 -25.25 -2.36
C LYS A 390 7.58 -24.25 -3.12
N LEU A 391 6.97 -23.50 -4.03
CA LEU A 391 7.66 -22.48 -4.81
C LEU A 391 8.28 -21.40 -3.90
N VAL A 392 7.52 -20.92 -2.90
CA VAL A 392 8.02 -19.93 -1.93
C VAL A 392 9.21 -20.44 -1.16
N LYS A 393 9.11 -21.67 -0.61
CA LYS A 393 10.19 -22.29 0.17
C LYS A 393 11.47 -22.48 -0.65
N GLU A 394 11.34 -23.01 -1.87
CA GLU A 394 12.49 -23.37 -2.69
C GLU A 394 13.19 -22.15 -3.29
N LYS A 395 12.43 -21.09 -3.64
CA LYS A 395 12.97 -19.97 -4.43
C LYS A 395 13.10 -18.65 -3.66
N TYR A 396 12.25 -18.44 -2.67
CA TYR A 396 12.08 -17.10 -2.06
C TYR A 396 12.31 -17.04 -0.56
N MET A 397 12.46 -18.17 0.13
CA MET A 397 12.76 -18.15 1.56
C MET A 397 14.13 -17.50 1.81
N VAL A 398 14.21 -16.62 2.80
CA VAL A 398 15.48 -15.99 3.19
C VAL A 398 16.40 -17.04 3.81
N ALA A 399 17.68 -16.97 3.49
CA ALA A 399 18.68 -17.91 4.03
C ALA A 399 18.70 -17.88 5.56
N GLY A 400 18.75 -19.06 6.17
CA GLY A 400 18.76 -19.22 7.64
C GLY A 400 17.36 -19.19 8.29
N GLU A 401 16.29 -19.03 7.50
CA GLU A 401 14.91 -19.13 8.02
C GLU A 401 14.48 -20.60 8.17
N THR A 402 13.61 -20.83 9.16
CA THR A 402 12.86 -22.07 9.29
C THR A 402 11.51 -21.92 8.59
N TRP A 403 11.10 -22.93 7.85
CA TRP A 403 9.83 -22.88 7.13
C TRP A 403 8.65 -22.96 8.10
N TRP A 404 7.88 -21.90 8.16
CA TRP A 404 6.73 -21.72 9.06
C TRP A 404 7.06 -21.92 10.55
N ASP A 405 7.91 -21.08 11.12
CA ASP A 405 8.10 -20.98 12.58
C ASP A 405 6.82 -20.59 13.32
#